data_99b8120d3ec1da3bc7ddf7528d0c77b3
#
_entry.id   99b8120d3ec1da3bc7ddf7528d0c77b3
#
_cell.length_a   1.000
_cell.length_b   1.000
_cell.length_c   1.000
_cell.angle_alpha   90.00
_cell.angle_beta   90.00
_cell.angle_gamma   90.00
#
_symmetry.space_group_name_H-M   'P 1'
#
loop_
_entity.id
_entity.type
_entity.pdbx_description
1 polymer ?
#
loop_
_entity_poly.entity_id
_entity_poly.type
_entity_poly.pdbx_seq_one_letter_code
_entity_poly.pdbx_strand_id
1 'polypeptide(L)'
;SELTAHFNSLIGSYLRKNGSVYILENGELSDKVVNDIGNIASIKVIERGCGGVVAALMVEGSKETCIVKGENAVRSLMGNNKCAIITQSREIYNDILPSAFCIFKPVYDNGTLVSYEIAGGGYGHGIGMSQNAVKKMSETMDYTDILKFFYNNIEIKNIND
;
A
#
# COMPACT_ATOMS: atom_id res chain seq x y z
N SER A 1 9.39 -17.48 -3.40
CA SER A 1 7.93 -17.36 -3.21
C SER A 1 7.31 -16.57 -4.37
N GLU A 2 6.00 -16.73 -4.60
CA GLU A 2 5.28 -15.96 -5.63
C GLU A 2 5.33 -14.47 -5.36
N LEU A 3 5.28 -14.05 -4.09
CA LEU A 3 5.44 -12.65 -3.71
C LEU A 3 6.80 -12.09 -4.14
N THR A 4 7.89 -12.86 -3.94
CA THR A 4 9.23 -12.45 -4.38
C THR A 4 9.29 -12.26 -5.90
N ALA A 5 8.75 -13.22 -6.67
CA ALA A 5 8.74 -13.14 -8.13
C ALA A 5 7.91 -11.93 -8.63
N HIS A 6 6.73 -11.71 -8.04
CA HIS A 6 5.88 -10.57 -8.36
C HIS A 6 6.59 -9.24 -8.02
N PHE A 7 7.12 -9.11 -6.81
CA PHE A 7 7.84 -7.91 -6.37
C PHE A 7 9.00 -7.57 -7.31
N ASN A 8 9.84 -8.56 -7.62
CA ASN A 8 10.98 -8.37 -8.51
C ASN A 8 10.57 -8.03 -9.95
N SER A 9 9.42 -8.48 -10.42
CA SER A 9 8.93 -8.11 -11.76
C SER A 9 8.54 -6.64 -11.88
N LEU A 10 8.21 -5.97 -10.78
CA LEU A 10 7.76 -4.59 -10.75
C LEU A 10 8.81 -3.59 -10.25
N ILE A 11 9.74 -4.03 -9.38
CA ILE A 11 10.65 -3.14 -8.64
C ILE A 11 11.42 -2.18 -9.55
N GLY A 12 11.97 -2.66 -10.66
CA GLY A 12 12.73 -1.84 -11.59
C GLY A 12 11.91 -0.72 -12.24
N SER A 13 10.62 -0.90 -12.45
CA SER A 13 9.74 0.14 -12.98
C SER A 13 9.41 1.20 -11.94
N TYR A 14 9.25 0.81 -10.68
CA TYR A 14 9.00 1.72 -9.57
C TYR A 14 10.23 2.56 -9.22
N LEU A 15 11.42 1.98 -9.21
CA LEU A 15 12.69 2.69 -9.00
C LEU A 15 12.93 3.75 -10.08
N ARG A 16 12.58 3.47 -11.34
CA ARG A 16 12.70 4.44 -12.45
C ARG A 16 11.70 5.59 -12.41
N LYS A 17 10.55 5.40 -11.74
CA LYS A 17 9.48 6.43 -11.69
C LYS A 17 9.69 7.53 -10.65
N ASN A 18 10.77 7.48 -9.86
CA ASN A 18 11.14 8.40 -8.77
C ASN A 18 10.04 8.67 -7.72
N GLY A 19 10.42 8.61 -6.45
CA GLY A 19 9.64 9.08 -5.32
C GLY A 19 8.78 8.04 -4.59
N SER A 20 8.69 6.78 -5.09
CA SER A 20 7.89 5.74 -4.42
C SER A 20 8.70 4.57 -3.89
N VAL A 21 9.84 4.26 -4.50
CA VAL A 21 10.72 3.17 -4.08
C VAL A 21 12.16 3.61 -4.14
N TYR A 22 12.93 3.24 -3.12
CA TYR A 22 14.35 3.58 -2.97
C TYR A 22 15.11 2.33 -2.51
N ILE A 23 16.36 2.22 -2.92
CA ILE A 23 17.28 1.24 -2.34
C ILE A 23 17.90 1.84 -1.08
N LEU A 24 18.04 1.03 -0.04
CA LEU A 24 18.70 1.42 1.21
C LEU A 24 20.18 1.01 1.14
N GLU A 25 21.09 1.99 0.97
CA GLU A 25 22.52 1.78 0.93
C GLU A 25 23.19 2.50 2.12
N ASN A 26 23.88 1.76 2.96
CA ASN A 26 24.56 2.30 4.16
C ASN A 26 23.65 3.14 5.10
N GLY A 27 22.36 2.82 5.15
CA GLY A 27 21.38 3.54 5.95
C GLY A 27 20.77 4.78 5.28
N GLU A 28 21.17 5.10 4.06
CA GLU A 28 20.64 6.21 3.29
C GLU A 28 19.81 5.74 2.10
N LEU A 29 18.84 6.57 1.70
CA LEU A 29 18.00 6.28 0.52
C LEU A 29 18.78 6.62 -0.76
N SER A 30 18.88 5.64 -1.65
CA SER A 30 19.57 5.73 -2.95
C SER A 30 18.57 5.57 -4.10
N ASP A 31 18.72 6.36 -5.15
CA ASP A 31 17.97 6.26 -6.40
C ASP A 31 18.51 5.16 -7.35
N LYS A 32 19.38 4.27 -6.84
CA LYS A 32 19.91 3.13 -7.58
C LYS A 32 18.78 2.30 -8.17
N VAL A 33 18.86 2.00 -9.44
CA VAL A 33 17.89 1.13 -10.12
C VAL A 33 18.40 -0.30 -10.16
N VAL A 34 17.62 -1.19 -9.57
CA VAL A 34 17.83 -2.66 -9.66
C VAL A 34 16.57 -3.31 -10.24
N ASN A 35 16.73 -4.48 -10.82
CA ASN A 35 15.59 -5.26 -11.33
C ASN A 35 15.27 -6.47 -10.42
N ASP A 36 16.07 -6.71 -9.39
CA ASP A 36 15.95 -7.86 -8.52
C ASP A 36 16.62 -7.58 -7.16
N ILE A 37 15.85 -7.66 -6.07
CA ILE A 37 16.37 -7.55 -4.69
C ILE A 37 16.73 -8.92 -4.09
N GLY A 38 16.62 -9.98 -4.88
CA GLY A 38 16.78 -11.35 -4.41
C GLY A 38 15.50 -11.90 -3.74
N ASN A 39 15.66 -12.93 -2.94
CA ASN A 39 14.55 -13.49 -2.17
C ASN A 39 14.19 -12.57 -1.01
N ILE A 40 12.91 -12.28 -0.84
CA ILE A 40 12.41 -11.49 0.28
C ILE A 40 12.66 -12.27 1.58
N ALA A 41 13.43 -11.68 2.46
CA ALA A 41 13.77 -12.21 3.80
C ALA A 41 12.88 -11.59 4.89
N SER A 42 12.54 -10.30 4.77
CA SER A 42 11.59 -9.66 5.68
C SER A 42 10.81 -8.51 5.05
N ILE A 43 9.61 -8.26 5.59
CA ILE A 43 8.76 -7.11 5.29
C ILE A 43 8.40 -6.47 6.62
N LYS A 44 8.73 -5.18 6.78
CA LYS A 44 8.47 -4.41 7.99
C LYS A 44 7.70 -3.14 7.65
N VAL A 45 6.61 -2.86 8.36
CA VAL A 45 5.95 -1.56 8.31
C VAL A 45 6.80 -0.59 9.11
N ILE A 46 7.33 0.45 8.47
CA ILE A 46 8.19 1.45 9.12
C ILE A 46 7.47 2.78 9.35
N GLU A 47 6.37 3.01 8.61
CA GLU A 47 5.56 4.22 8.77
C GLU A 47 4.08 3.94 8.50
N ARG A 48 3.20 4.57 9.28
CA ARG A 48 1.76 4.61 9.05
C ARG A 48 1.27 6.05 9.04
N GLY A 49 0.31 6.34 8.16
CA GLY A 49 -0.45 7.58 8.20
C GLY A 49 -1.38 7.64 9.41
N CYS A 50 -1.92 8.83 9.71
CA CYS A 50 -2.82 9.07 10.84
C CYS A 50 -4.08 8.19 10.84
N GLY A 51 -4.55 7.72 9.68
CA GLY A 51 -5.65 6.75 9.53
C GLY A 51 -5.23 5.28 9.67
N GLY A 52 -3.96 4.99 10.02
CA GLY A 52 -3.45 3.61 10.15
C GLY A 52 -3.04 2.93 8.83
N VAL A 53 -3.21 3.61 7.70
CA VAL A 53 -2.76 3.14 6.38
C VAL A 53 -1.24 3.04 6.37
N VAL A 54 -0.70 1.98 5.81
CA VAL A 54 0.75 1.83 5.64
C VAL A 54 1.26 2.91 4.68
N ALA A 55 2.10 3.81 5.19
CA ALA A 55 2.73 4.89 4.45
C ALA A 55 4.12 4.48 3.92
N ALA A 56 4.84 3.62 4.65
CA ALA A 56 6.09 3.06 4.18
C ALA A 56 6.37 1.65 4.70
N LEU A 57 6.98 0.84 3.81
CA LEU A 57 7.49 -0.49 4.10
C LEU A 57 9.01 -0.54 3.89
N MET A 58 9.69 -1.31 4.72
CA MET A 58 11.03 -1.80 4.43
C MET A 58 10.91 -3.26 3.98
N VAL A 59 11.49 -3.57 2.82
CA VAL A 59 11.54 -4.93 2.26
C VAL A 59 13.00 -5.33 2.13
N GLU A 60 13.41 -6.28 2.96
CA GLU A 60 14.77 -6.83 2.96
C GLU A 60 14.80 -8.03 2.02
N GLY A 61 15.53 -7.91 0.93
CA GLY A 61 15.86 -9.00 0.03
C GLY A 61 17.24 -9.58 0.32
N SER A 62 17.55 -10.72 -0.29
CA SER A 62 18.87 -11.36 -0.11
C SER A 62 20.03 -10.63 -0.82
N LYS A 63 19.72 -9.69 -1.71
CA LYS A 63 20.71 -8.89 -2.46
C LYS A 63 20.66 -7.41 -2.08
N GLU A 64 19.46 -6.87 -1.96
CA GLU A 64 19.23 -5.45 -1.71
C GLU A 64 18.09 -5.27 -0.70
N THR A 65 18.13 -4.17 0.04
CA THR A 65 17.01 -3.71 0.87
C THR A 65 16.39 -2.50 0.22
N CYS A 66 15.06 -2.45 0.18
CA CYS A 66 14.37 -1.28 -0.35
C CYS A 66 13.32 -0.71 0.61
N ILE A 67 13.06 0.58 0.45
CA ILE A 67 12.00 1.33 1.11
C ILE A 67 10.93 1.63 0.06
N VAL A 68 9.70 1.17 0.33
CA VAL A 68 8.51 1.42 -0.49
C VAL A 68 7.68 2.49 0.20
N LYS A 69 7.47 3.64 -0.44
CA LYS A 69 6.71 4.78 0.10
C LYS A 69 5.42 5.00 -0.69
N GLY A 70 4.40 5.39 0.05
CA GLY A 70 3.07 5.68 -0.51
C GLY A 70 2.18 4.45 -0.63
N GLU A 71 0.91 4.63 -0.31
CA GLU A 71 -0.08 3.54 -0.24
C GLU A 71 -0.27 2.81 -1.57
N ASN A 72 -0.21 3.55 -2.68
CA ASN A 72 -0.37 2.98 -4.01
C ASN A 72 0.77 2.02 -4.38
N ALA A 73 2.02 2.41 -4.08
CA ALA A 73 3.19 1.55 -4.30
C ALA A 73 3.14 0.32 -3.40
N VAL A 74 2.76 0.48 -2.12
CA VAL A 74 2.55 -0.64 -1.20
C VAL A 74 1.51 -1.61 -1.74
N ARG A 75 0.35 -1.12 -2.15
CA ARG A 75 -0.74 -1.96 -2.69
C ARG A 75 -0.35 -2.71 -3.95
N SER A 76 0.34 -2.04 -4.86
CA SER A 76 0.74 -2.64 -6.13
C SER A 76 1.87 -3.66 -5.99
N LEU A 77 2.88 -3.38 -5.16
CA LEU A 77 4.02 -4.28 -4.97
C LEU A 77 3.68 -5.50 -4.11
N MET A 78 2.70 -5.36 -3.20
CA MET A 78 2.26 -6.44 -2.31
C MET A 78 1.01 -7.17 -2.82
N GLY A 79 0.28 -6.61 -3.80
CA GLY A 79 -0.85 -7.28 -4.46
C GLY A 79 -0.36 -8.30 -5.49
N ASN A 80 -1.15 -9.34 -5.72
CA ASN A 80 -0.86 -10.35 -6.73
C ASN A 80 -2.15 -11.09 -7.10
N ASN A 81 -2.56 -11.04 -8.36
CA ASN A 81 -3.76 -11.70 -8.84
C ASN A 81 -3.71 -13.24 -8.85
N LYS A 82 -2.58 -13.84 -8.51
CA LYS A 82 -2.44 -15.29 -8.28
C LYS A 82 -2.78 -15.70 -6.85
N CYS A 83 -2.85 -14.72 -5.93
CA CYS A 83 -3.18 -14.94 -4.53
C CYS A 83 -4.63 -14.55 -4.27
N ALA A 84 -5.37 -15.44 -3.62
CA ALA A 84 -6.74 -15.17 -3.22
C ALA A 84 -6.80 -14.11 -2.13
N ILE A 85 -7.71 -13.17 -2.27
CA ILE A 85 -8.11 -12.22 -1.23
C ILE A 85 -9.45 -12.69 -0.67
N ILE A 86 -9.42 -13.20 0.57
CA ILE A 86 -10.61 -13.67 1.26
C ILE A 86 -11.29 -12.49 1.92
N THR A 87 -12.50 -12.20 1.49
CA THR A 87 -13.36 -11.17 2.09
C THR A 87 -14.46 -11.81 2.93
N GLN A 88 -15.24 -11.01 3.66
CA GLN A 88 -16.38 -11.51 4.43
C GLN A 88 -17.45 -12.18 3.57
N SER A 89 -17.56 -11.83 2.28
CA SER A 89 -18.63 -12.28 1.40
C SER A 89 -18.18 -13.19 0.27
N ARG A 90 -16.94 -13.10 -0.14
CA ARG A 90 -16.41 -13.85 -1.30
C ARG A 90 -14.90 -13.84 -1.37
N GLU A 91 -14.38 -14.74 -2.17
CA GLU A 91 -13.00 -14.75 -2.65
C GLU A 91 -12.88 -13.87 -3.90
N ILE A 92 -11.83 -13.05 -3.97
CA ILE A 92 -11.53 -12.20 -5.13
C ILE A 92 -10.05 -12.29 -5.48
N TYR A 93 -9.70 -11.94 -6.73
CA TYR A 93 -8.35 -11.90 -7.24
C TYR A 93 -8.10 -10.53 -7.86
N ASN A 94 -7.10 -9.82 -7.39
CA ASN A 94 -6.75 -8.48 -7.87
C ASN A 94 -5.23 -8.33 -8.01
N ASP A 95 -4.80 -7.52 -8.99
CA ASP A 95 -3.39 -7.17 -9.19
C ASP A 95 -2.82 -6.32 -8.07
N ILE A 96 -3.69 -5.60 -7.34
CA ILE A 96 -3.31 -4.72 -6.24
C ILE A 96 -4.10 -5.08 -4.97
N LEU A 97 -3.53 -4.84 -3.79
CA LEU A 97 -4.27 -4.98 -2.53
C LEU A 97 -5.48 -4.03 -2.51
N PRO A 98 -6.62 -4.44 -1.95
CA PRO A 98 -7.80 -3.58 -1.82
C PRO A 98 -7.53 -2.28 -1.06
N SER A 99 -6.66 -2.32 -0.06
CA SER A 99 -6.23 -1.17 0.74
C SER A 99 -4.83 -1.41 1.30
N ALA A 100 -4.12 -0.34 1.64
CA ALA A 100 -2.90 -0.40 2.45
C ALA A 100 -3.17 -0.35 3.97
N PHE A 101 -4.42 -0.41 4.41
CA PHE A 101 -4.78 -0.59 5.82
C PHE A 101 -4.63 -2.07 6.18
N CYS A 102 -3.39 -2.52 6.36
CA CYS A 102 -3.06 -3.92 6.53
C CYS A 102 -1.86 -4.14 7.47
N ILE A 103 -1.68 -5.40 7.86
CA ILE A 103 -0.52 -5.92 8.57
C ILE A 103 0.07 -7.09 7.78
N PHE A 104 1.35 -7.31 7.93
CA PHE A 104 2.11 -8.40 7.32
C PHE A 104 2.53 -9.38 8.40
N LYS A 105 2.05 -10.62 8.30
CA LYS A 105 2.40 -11.71 9.23
C LYS A 105 3.28 -12.71 8.50
N PRO A 106 4.53 -12.89 8.90
CA PRO A 106 5.39 -13.91 8.32
C PRO A 106 4.88 -15.32 8.68
N VAL A 107 4.91 -16.22 7.72
CA VAL A 107 4.57 -17.64 7.90
C VAL A 107 5.84 -18.44 7.72
N TYR A 108 6.16 -19.26 8.71
CA TYR A 108 7.35 -20.10 8.75
C TYR A 108 6.97 -21.57 8.64
N ASP A 109 7.77 -22.32 7.91
CA ASP A 109 7.78 -23.77 7.90
C ASP A 109 9.17 -24.28 8.32
N ASN A 110 9.24 -25.06 9.39
CA ASN A 110 10.51 -25.56 9.94
C ASN A 110 11.58 -24.47 10.14
N GLY A 111 11.16 -23.27 10.60
CA GLY A 111 12.05 -22.12 10.82
C GLY A 111 12.42 -21.33 9.56
N THR A 112 11.96 -21.77 8.39
CA THR A 112 12.19 -21.07 7.11
C THR A 112 10.98 -20.21 6.76
N LEU A 113 11.19 -18.93 6.40
CA LEU A 113 10.13 -18.06 5.91
C LEU A 113 9.63 -18.58 4.54
N VAL A 114 8.36 -18.98 4.48
CA VAL A 114 7.74 -19.53 3.26
C VAL A 114 6.78 -18.55 2.59
N SER A 115 6.08 -17.74 3.38
CA SER A 115 5.10 -16.77 2.83
C SER A 115 4.79 -15.65 3.84
N TYR A 116 3.94 -14.72 3.40
CA TYR A 116 3.29 -13.73 4.27
C TYR A 116 1.78 -13.85 4.16
N GLU A 117 1.10 -13.85 5.30
CA GLU A 117 -0.32 -13.57 5.40
C GLU A 117 -0.49 -12.05 5.49
N ILE A 118 -1.28 -11.46 4.59
CA ILE A 118 -1.62 -10.04 4.64
C ILE A 118 -3.06 -9.94 5.12
N ALA A 119 -3.26 -9.38 6.31
CA ALA A 119 -4.58 -9.16 6.88
C ALA A 119 -4.87 -7.67 6.98
N GLY A 120 -6.08 -7.26 6.65
CA GLY A 120 -6.40 -5.83 6.64
C GLY A 120 -7.88 -5.54 6.42
N GLY A 121 -8.19 -4.28 6.13
CA GLY A 121 -9.54 -3.82 5.90
C GLY A 121 -9.60 -2.62 4.96
N GLY A 122 -10.84 -2.25 4.60
CA GLY A 122 -11.08 -1.11 3.71
C GLY A 122 -10.93 -1.44 2.24
N TYR A 123 -11.31 -0.46 1.42
CA TYR A 123 -11.19 -0.49 -0.03
C TYR A 123 -10.85 0.92 -0.55
N GLY A 124 -9.72 1.04 -1.24
CA GLY A 124 -9.20 2.32 -1.74
C GLY A 124 -7.96 2.81 -0.98
N HIS A 125 -7.61 4.06 -1.22
CA HIS A 125 -6.35 4.66 -0.74
C HIS A 125 -6.36 5.01 0.77
N GLY A 126 -7.53 5.22 1.38
CA GLY A 126 -7.63 5.60 2.80
C GLY A 126 -7.17 7.03 3.13
N ILE A 127 -7.01 7.88 2.11
CA ILE A 127 -6.55 9.27 2.21
C ILE A 127 -7.60 10.17 1.59
N GLY A 128 -8.42 10.84 2.41
CA GLY A 128 -9.44 11.74 1.94
C GLY A 128 -10.84 11.14 1.86
N MET A 129 -11.68 11.72 1.02
CA MET A 129 -13.13 11.50 1.01
C MET A 129 -13.51 10.12 0.48
N SER A 130 -14.30 9.36 1.24
CA SER A 130 -14.85 8.07 0.86
C SER A 130 -16.07 8.25 -0.06
N GLN A 131 -15.99 7.80 -1.32
CA GLN A 131 -17.11 7.86 -2.27
C GLN A 131 -18.36 7.13 -1.76
N ASN A 132 -18.20 5.98 -1.10
CA ASN A 132 -19.32 5.22 -0.54
C ASN A 132 -19.97 5.94 0.65
N ALA A 133 -19.16 6.57 1.50
CA ALA A 133 -19.69 7.39 2.60
C ALA A 133 -20.43 8.63 2.07
N VAL A 134 -19.84 9.33 1.08
CA VAL A 134 -20.49 10.48 0.43
C VAL A 134 -21.85 10.12 -0.14
N LYS A 135 -21.93 9.00 -0.86
CA LYS A 135 -23.21 8.52 -1.41
C LYS A 135 -24.28 8.34 -0.31
N LYS A 136 -23.90 7.83 0.85
CA LYS A 136 -24.83 7.67 1.98
C LYS A 136 -25.15 8.99 2.67
N MET A 137 -24.16 9.86 2.89
CA MET A 137 -24.32 11.16 3.52
C MET A 137 -25.19 12.10 2.66
N SER A 138 -25.09 12.05 1.33
CA SER A 138 -25.86 12.89 0.42
C SER A 138 -27.38 12.65 0.48
N GLU A 139 -27.83 11.60 1.15
CA GLU A 139 -29.26 11.37 1.42
C GLU A 139 -29.84 12.36 2.45
N THR A 140 -28.96 12.93 3.33
CA THR A 140 -29.38 13.74 4.48
C THR A 140 -28.54 14.99 4.71
N MET A 141 -27.41 15.16 4.00
CA MET A 141 -26.47 16.27 4.17
C MET A 141 -26.25 17.02 2.87
N ASP A 142 -26.04 18.35 2.99
CA ASP A 142 -25.59 19.17 1.87
C ASP A 142 -24.13 18.89 1.50
N TYR A 143 -23.76 19.13 0.24
CA TYR A 143 -22.40 18.88 -0.25
C TYR A 143 -21.33 19.67 0.51
N THR A 144 -21.64 20.88 0.97
CA THR A 144 -20.72 21.73 1.75
C THR A 144 -20.41 21.11 3.10
N ASP A 145 -21.40 20.51 3.76
CA ASP A 145 -21.24 19.85 5.04
C ASP A 145 -20.48 18.52 4.87
N ILE A 146 -20.73 17.80 3.78
CA ILE A 146 -19.97 16.59 3.43
C ILE A 146 -18.49 16.93 3.21
N LEU A 147 -18.19 17.98 2.44
CA LEU A 147 -16.81 18.42 2.22
C LEU A 147 -16.11 18.82 3.51
N LYS A 148 -16.76 19.58 4.39
CA LYS A 148 -16.24 19.97 5.71
C LYS A 148 -16.05 18.79 6.66
N PHE A 149 -16.86 17.74 6.53
CA PHE A 149 -16.68 16.51 7.30
C PHE A 149 -15.36 15.78 6.97
N PHE A 150 -15.01 15.72 5.68
CA PHE A 150 -13.80 15.00 5.23
C PHE A 150 -12.53 15.87 5.26
N TYR A 151 -12.67 17.20 5.15
CA TYR A 151 -11.54 18.12 5.02
C TYR A 151 -11.63 19.23 6.07
N ASN A 152 -10.64 19.27 6.95
CA ASN A 152 -10.57 20.30 7.99
C ASN A 152 -10.08 21.63 7.39
N ASN A 153 -10.58 22.75 7.96
CA ASN A 153 -10.12 24.10 7.63
C ASN A 153 -10.22 24.47 6.15
N ILE A 154 -11.20 23.95 5.43
CA ILE A 154 -11.46 24.32 4.05
C ILE A 154 -12.42 25.51 3.97
N GLU A 155 -12.22 26.35 2.97
CA GLU A 155 -13.17 27.37 2.53
C GLU A 155 -13.76 26.96 1.18
N ILE A 156 -15.08 27.01 1.05
CA ILE A 156 -15.77 26.69 -0.19
C ILE A 156 -16.19 27.99 -0.84
N LYS A 157 -15.63 28.29 -2.02
CA LYS A 157 -15.91 29.50 -2.78
C LYS A 157 -16.58 29.15 -4.10
N ASN A 158 -17.44 30.04 -4.56
CA ASN A 158 -17.95 29.96 -5.93
C ASN A 158 -16.81 30.33 -6.89
N ILE A 159 -16.65 29.58 -7.97
CA ILE A 159 -15.60 29.82 -8.98
C ILE A 159 -15.77 31.20 -9.70
N ASN A 160 -16.95 31.78 -9.61
CA ASN A 160 -17.30 33.07 -10.22
C ASN A 160 -17.23 34.26 -9.24
N ASP A 161 -16.85 34.01 -7.99
CA ASP A 161 -16.53 35.01 -6.97
C ASP A 161 -15.00 35.22 -6.98
#